data_def5e7477030ab4ea5c86dfd6cf776d1
#
_entry.id   def5e7477030ab4ea5c86dfd6cf776d1
#
_cell.length_a   1.000
_cell.length_b   1.000
_cell.length_c   1.000
_cell.angle_alpha   90.00
_cell.angle_beta   90.00
_cell.angle_gamma   90.00
#
_symmetry.space_group_name_H-M   'P 1'
#
loop_
_entity.id
_entity.type
_entity.pdbx_description
1 polymer ?
#
loop_
_entity_poly.entity_id
_entity_poly.type
_entity_poly.pdbx_seq_one_letter_code
_entity_poly.pdbx_strand_id
1 'polypeptide(L)'
;MIEGHGDDSYKYSRPITANFSSNVYSRVDLSALKAHLCTRIDGIGNYPEPEPYTLEACLARHHHLPAEAVCVTNGATEAIYLTAQTFRGTNTAIVQPTFSEYADACRMHGHRVTSLYRFPAESEGYRLPEEVRMLWLCNPNNPTGTVVEKEYLATLISHNPQVCFVIDQSYEFFTLRPLFSAAEAAEFPNVLLLHSMTKRYAVPGLRPVSYTHLTLPTK
;
A
#
# COMPACT_ATOMS: atom_id res chain seq x y z
N MET A 1 12.87 -5.05 9.17
CA MET A 1 12.38 -4.09 10.18
C MET A 1 13.48 -3.90 11.20
N ILE A 2 14.12 -2.75 11.17
CA ILE A 2 15.28 -2.47 12.06
C ILE A 2 14.78 -1.78 13.35
N GLU A 3 13.66 -1.09 13.30
CA GLU A 3 13.02 -0.44 14.45
C GLU A 3 11.54 -0.86 14.51
N GLY A 4 10.99 -1.00 15.73
CA GLY A 4 9.62 -1.47 15.94
C GLY A 4 8.58 -0.54 15.32
N HIS A 5 7.46 -1.12 14.90
CA HIS A 5 6.26 -0.33 14.59
C HIS A 5 5.64 0.22 15.88
N GLY A 6 4.84 1.26 15.76
CA GLY A 6 4.04 1.75 16.88
C GLY A 6 3.04 0.68 17.39
N ASP A 7 2.32 1.02 18.46
CA ASP A 7 1.33 0.16 19.14
C ASP A 7 1.95 -1.02 19.93
N ASP A 8 3.15 -0.80 20.46
CA ASP A 8 3.88 -1.76 21.31
C ASP A 8 3.30 -1.83 22.72
N SER A 9 1.98 -1.87 22.87
CA SER A 9 1.27 -1.87 24.16
C SER A 9 1.74 -2.98 25.10
N TYR A 10 2.17 -4.13 24.55
CA TYR A 10 2.69 -5.26 25.29
C TYR A 10 4.02 -4.98 26.03
N LYS A 11 4.72 -3.89 25.68
CA LYS A 11 5.98 -3.47 26.36
C LYS A 11 5.73 -2.71 27.65
N TYR A 12 4.49 -2.30 27.92
CA TYR A 12 4.16 -1.44 29.04
C TYR A 12 3.34 -2.20 30.09
N SER A 13 3.78 -2.16 31.34
CA SER A 13 3.10 -2.78 32.48
C SER A 13 1.93 -1.97 33.02
N ARG A 14 1.75 -0.74 32.57
CA ARG A 14 0.70 0.19 33.01
C ARG A 14 -0.34 0.39 31.92
N PRO A 15 -1.64 0.64 32.30
CA PRO A 15 -2.67 1.00 31.31
C PRO A 15 -2.24 2.23 30.50
N ILE A 16 -2.40 2.14 29.18
CA ILE A 16 -2.15 3.26 28.26
C ILE A 16 -3.40 4.11 28.24
N THR A 17 -3.32 5.36 28.69
CA THR A 17 -4.44 6.31 28.68
C THR A 17 -4.63 7.02 27.36
N ALA A 18 -3.54 7.21 26.58
CA ALA A 18 -3.57 7.82 25.26
C ALA A 18 -2.50 7.16 24.38
N ASN A 19 -2.91 6.61 23.24
CA ASN A 19 -2.02 5.97 22.27
C ASN A 19 -1.88 6.86 21.03
N PHE A 20 -0.69 7.41 20.82
CA PHE A 20 -0.31 8.21 19.66
C PHE A 20 0.69 7.49 18.74
N SER A 21 0.95 6.21 19.01
CA SER A 21 1.94 5.42 18.26
C SER A 21 1.33 4.63 17.09
N SER A 22 0.01 4.68 16.91
CA SER A 22 -0.71 3.97 15.87
C SER A 22 -1.66 4.90 15.10
N ASN A 23 -1.67 4.79 13.79
CA ASN A 23 -2.55 5.53 12.88
C ASN A 23 -3.82 4.73 12.52
N VAL A 24 -4.31 3.91 13.45
CA VAL A 24 -5.52 3.12 13.28
C VAL A 24 -6.74 3.93 13.75
N TYR A 25 -7.85 3.88 13.01
CA TYR A 25 -9.07 4.58 13.41
C TYR A 25 -9.72 3.90 14.64
N SER A 26 -9.43 4.42 15.82
CA SER A 26 -9.81 3.81 17.11
C SER A 26 -11.30 3.90 17.46
N ARG A 27 -12.10 4.66 16.71
CA ARG A 27 -13.54 4.88 17.00
C ARG A 27 -14.48 4.05 16.12
N VAL A 28 -13.96 3.10 15.34
CA VAL A 28 -14.79 2.24 14.51
C VAL A 28 -15.56 1.25 15.39
N ASP A 29 -16.85 1.07 15.11
CA ASP A 29 -17.65 0.01 15.73
C ASP A 29 -17.33 -1.31 15.02
N LEU A 30 -16.72 -2.23 15.74
CA LEU A 30 -16.36 -3.58 15.28
C LEU A 30 -17.40 -4.64 15.63
N SER A 31 -18.57 -4.29 16.20
CA SER A 31 -19.55 -5.25 16.72
C SER A 31 -20.02 -6.20 15.62
N ALA A 32 -20.40 -5.69 14.46
CA ALA A 32 -20.85 -6.48 13.32
C ALA A 32 -19.75 -7.42 12.79
N LEU A 33 -18.51 -6.89 12.67
CA LEU A 33 -17.37 -7.70 12.23
C LEU A 33 -17.05 -8.82 13.22
N LYS A 34 -17.04 -8.52 14.52
CA LYS A 34 -16.80 -9.51 15.57
C LYS A 34 -17.87 -10.61 15.55
N ALA A 35 -19.15 -10.23 15.42
CA ALA A 35 -20.25 -11.19 15.32
C ALA A 35 -20.06 -12.10 14.08
N HIS A 36 -19.72 -11.52 12.93
CA HIS A 36 -19.45 -12.28 11.71
C HIS A 36 -18.28 -13.25 11.90
N LEU A 37 -17.16 -12.82 12.48
CA LEU A 37 -16.01 -13.68 12.76
C LEU A 37 -16.39 -14.86 13.68
N CYS A 38 -17.22 -14.63 14.70
CA CYS A 38 -17.71 -15.71 15.57
C CYS A 38 -18.50 -16.77 14.78
N THR A 39 -19.27 -16.38 13.76
CA THR A 39 -20.01 -17.34 12.92
C THR A 39 -19.11 -18.17 11.99
N ARG A 40 -17.87 -17.75 11.83
CA ARG A 40 -16.89 -18.38 10.92
C ARG A 40 -15.75 -19.06 11.67
N ILE A 41 -15.78 -19.07 13.01
CA ILE A 41 -14.66 -19.57 13.82
C ILE A 41 -14.34 -21.04 13.55
N ASP A 42 -15.35 -21.85 13.23
CA ASP A 42 -15.15 -23.28 12.95
C ASP A 42 -14.29 -23.51 11.68
N GLY A 43 -14.19 -22.50 10.83
CA GLY A 43 -13.32 -22.54 9.65
C GLY A 43 -11.83 -22.70 9.96
N ILE A 44 -11.40 -22.40 11.21
CA ILE A 44 -9.99 -22.57 11.63
C ILE A 44 -9.51 -24.02 11.58
N GLY A 45 -10.42 -24.98 11.54
CA GLY A 45 -10.10 -26.40 11.42
C GLY A 45 -9.71 -26.85 10.00
N ASN A 46 -9.84 -25.98 9.01
CA ASN A 46 -9.56 -26.29 7.62
C ASN A 46 -8.35 -25.48 7.12
N TYR A 47 -7.60 -26.05 6.18
CA TYR A 47 -6.60 -25.27 5.45
C TYR A 47 -7.31 -24.22 4.59
N PRO A 48 -6.76 -22.98 4.50
CA PRO A 48 -7.25 -21.98 3.56
C PRO A 48 -6.96 -22.39 2.11
N GLU A 49 -7.54 -21.65 1.17
CA GLU A 49 -7.14 -21.74 -0.23
C GLU A 49 -5.62 -21.53 -0.36
N PRO A 50 -4.91 -22.29 -1.22
CA PRO A 50 -3.46 -22.13 -1.43
C PRO A 50 -3.06 -20.70 -1.83
N GLU A 51 -3.91 -20.08 -2.66
CA GLU A 51 -3.89 -18.65 -2.99
C GLU A 51 -5.30 -18.10 -2.78
N PRO A 52 -5.47 -16.81 -2.45
CA PRO A 52 -6.77 -16.26 -2.04
C PRO A 52 -7.70 -15.95 -3.24
N TYR A 53 -7.86 -16.88 -4.17
CA TYR A 53 -8.60 -16.72 -5.43
C TYR A 53 -10.03 -16.19 -5.24
N THR A 54 -10.74 -16.70 -4.23
CA THR A 54 -12.12 -16.26 -3.93
C THR A 54 -12.16 -14.78 -3.54
N LEU A 55 -11.19 -14.34 -2.74
CA LEU A 55 -11.12 -12.95 -2.28
C LEU A 55 -10.66 -12.02 -3.41
N GLU A 56 -9.68 -12.44 -4.20
CA GLU A 56 -9.20 -11.70 -5.38
C GLU A 56 -10.33 -11.48 -6.39
N ALA A 57 -11.09 -12.52 -6.72
CA ALA A 57 -12.25 -12.43 -7.59
C ALA A 57 -13.36 -11.52 -7.01
N CYS A 58 -13.54 -11.52 -5.69
CA CYS A 58 -14.50 -10.64 -5.03
C CYS A 58 -14.08 -9.16 -5.13
N LEU A 59 -12.81 -8.86 -4.84
CA LEU A 59 -12.26 -7.51 -4.92
C LEU A 59 -12.22 -7.01 -6.37
N ALA A 60 -11.82 -7.85 -7.31
CA ALA A 60 -11.81 -7.52 -8.73
C ALA A 60 -13.20 -7.11 -9.22
N ARG A 61 -14.24 -7.89 -8.89
CA ARG A 61 -15.63 -7.51 -9.21
C ARG A 61 -16.06 -6.20 -8.57
N HIS A 62 -15.67 -5.97 -7.29
CA HIS A 62 -16.00 -4.74 -6.58
C HIS A 62 -15.38 -3.51 -7.26
N HIS A 63 -14.18 -3.66 -7.82
CA HIS A 63 -13.45 -2.59 -8.47
C HIS A 63 -13.60 -2.56 -9.99
N HIS A 64 -14.45 -3.43 -10.57
CA HIS A 64 -14.67 -3.56 -12.01
C HIS A 64 -13.40 -3.90 -12.80
N LEU A 65 -12.60 -4.84 -12.25
CA LEU A 65 -11.31 -5.26 -12.79
C LEU A 65 -11.32 -6.74 -13.13
N PRO A 66 -10.41 -7.20 -14.01
CA PRO A 66 -10.15 -8.63 -14.17
C PRO A 66 -9.47 -9.21 -12.91
N ALA A 67 -9.73 -10.48 -12.61
CA ALA A 67 -9.24 -11.11 -11.38
C ALA A 67 -7.70 -11.12 -11.29
N GLU A 68 -7.04 -11.32 -12.44
CA GLU A 68 -5.59 -11.31 -12.59
C GLU A 68 -4.92 -9.95 -12.31
N ALA A 69 -5.70 -8.87 -12.23
CA ALA A 69 -5.20 -7.55 -11.87
C ALA A 69 -5.18 -7.32 -10.36
N VAL A 70 -5.68 -8.24 -9.55
CA VAL A 70 -5.75 -8.11 -8.09
C VAL A 70 -4.90 -9.19 -7.46
N CYS A 71 -4.02 -8.80 -6.55
CA CYS A 71 -3.20 -9.70 -5.74
C CYS A 71 -3.45 -9.41 -4.26
N VAL A 72 -3.82 -10.43 -3.54
CA VAL A 72 -4.12 -10.38 -2.11
C VAL A 72 -2.93 -10.88 -1.30
N THR A 73 -2.50 -10.12 -0.29
CA THR A 73 -1.34 -10.43 0.54
C THR A 73 -1.66 -10.36 2.04
N ASN A 74 -0.80 -10.92 2.87
CA ASN A 74 -0.92 -10.86 4.33
C ASN A 74 -0.46 -9.48 4.88
N GLY A 75 -1.27 -8.46 4.59
CA GLY A 75 -1.01 -7.07 4.92
C GLY A 75 -0.13 -6.34 3.90
N ALA A 76 -0.15 -4.98 3.95
CA ALA A 76 0.61 -4.12 3.04
C ALA A 76 2.12 -4.40 3.09
N THR A 77 2.65 -4.80 4.24
CA THR A 77 4.07 -5.09 4.38
C THR A 77 4.50 -6.23 3.44
N GLU A 78 3.75 -7.32 3.36
CA GLU A 78 4.07 -8.40 2.41
C GLU A 78 4.03 -7.89 0.96
N ALA A 79 3.00 -7.13 0.58
CA ALA A 79 2.92 -6.53 -0.75
C ALA A 79 4.15 -5.65 -1.06
N ILE A 80 4.62 -4.86 -0.09
CA ILE A 80 5.82 -4.01 -0.23
C ILE A 80 7.05 -4.87 -0.53
N TYR A 81 7.27 -5.93 0.26
CA TYR A 81 8.44 -6.80 0.09
C TYR A 81 8.37 -7.61 -1.21
N LEU A 82 7.23 -8.16 -1.58
CA LEU A 82 7.04 -8.87 -2.85
C LEU A 82 7.27 -7.95 -4.06
N THR A 83 6.76 -6.72 -3.99
CA THR A 83 7.00 -5.72 -5.03
C THR A 83 8.50 -5.41 -5.17
N ALA A 84 9.19 -5.13 -4.06
CA ALA A 84 10.62 -4.89 -4.07
C ALA A 84 11.40 -6.12 -4.57
N GLN A 85 10.98 -7.33 -4.23
CA GLN A 85 11.57 -8.56 -4.73
C GLN A 85 11.41 -8.72 -6.25
N THR A 86 10.24 -8.41 -6.78
CA THR A 86 9.94 -8.50 -8.23
C THR A 86 10.85 -7.58 -9.03
N PHE A 87 11.12 -6.38 -8.52
CA PHE A 87 11.97 -5.38 -9.17
C PHE A 87 13.42 -5.35 -8.62
N ARG A 88 13.88 -6.46 -8.04
CA ARG A 88 15.21 -6.54 -7.39
C ARG A 88 16.33 -5.93 -8.22
N GLY A 89 17.24 -5.24 -7.55
CA GLY A 89 18.46 -4.69 -8.16
C GLY A 89 18.26 -3.43 -9.00
N THR A 90 17.04 -2.87 -9.07
CA THR A 90 16.77 -1.66 -9.85
C THR A 90 17.15 -0.37 -9.11
N ASN A 91 17.24 0.74 -9.85
CA ASN A 91 17.32 2.06 -9.27
C ASN A 91 15.91 2.53 -8.86
N THR A 92 15.74 2.84 -7.59
CA THR A 92 14.45 3.15 -7.00
C THR A 92 14.48 4.52 -6.34
N ALA A 93 13.53 5.38 -6.70
CA ALA A 93 13.28 6.64 -6.01
C ALA A 93 12.19 6.45 -4.94
N ILE A 94 12.37 7.07 -3.77
CA ILE A 94 11.39 7.05 -2.68
C ILE A 94 11.11 8.48 -2.27
N VAL A 95 9.85 8.90 -2.30
CA VAL A 95 9.42 10.23 -1.84
C VAL A 95 9.46 10.27 -0.32
N GLN A 96 10.26 11.18 0.25
CA GLN A 96 10.53 11.28 1.66
C GLN A 96 10.02 12.61 2.28
N PRO A 97 9.76 12.68 3.60
CA PRO A 97 9.75 11.56 4.55
C PRO A 97 8.53 10.66 4.36
N THR A 98 8.70 9.35 4.51
CA THR A 98 7.61 8.38 4.35
C THR A 98 7.83 7.13 5.20
N PHE A 99 6.99 6.12 5.03
CA PHE A 99 7.05 4.85 5.74
C PHE A 99 8.37 4.12 5.45
N SER A 100 9.10 3.72 6.51
CA SER A 100 10.46 3.17 6.41
C SER A 100 10.55 1.84 5.65
N GLU A 101 9.48 1.04 5.67
CA GLU A 101 9.48 -0.29 5.05
C GLU A 101 9.75 -0.26 3.54
N TYR A 102 9.40 0.83 2.83
CA TYR A 102 9.76 0.92 1.40
C TYR A 102 11.26 0.88 1.19
N ALA A 103 12.00 1.67 1.99
CA ALA A 103 13.46 1.69 1.90
C ALA A 103 14.09 0.40 2.37
N ASP A 104 13.56 -0.21 3.45
CA ASP A 104 14.06 -1.46 4.00
C ASP A 104 13.86 -2.62 3.03
N ALA A 105 12.66 -2.76 2.44
CA ALA A 105 12.36 -3.75 1.43
C ALA A 105 13.25 -3.59 0.18
N CYS A 106 13.39 -2.37 -0.31
CA CYS A 106 14.24 -2.07 -1.46
C CYS A 106 15.71 -2.43 -1.18
N ARG A 107 16.25 -2.04 -0.03
CA ARG A 107 17.64 -2.37 0.35
C ARG A 107 17.85 -3.86 0.49
N MET A 108 16.90 -4.58 1.11
CA MET A 108 16.95 -6.04 1.27
C MET A 108 17.04 -6.75 -0.08
N HIS A 109 16.38 -6.24 -1.10
CA HIS A 109 16.39 -6.81 -2.45
C HIS A 109 17.39 -6.15 -3.41
N GLY A 110 18.40 -5.42 -2.85
CA GLY A 110 19.55 -4.92 -3.60
C GLY A 110 19.28 -3.71 -4.49
N HIS A 111 18.19 -2.97 -4.25
CA HIS A 111 17.93 -1.74 -4.99
C HIS A 111 18.94 -0.64 -4.65
N ARG A 112 19.25 0.20 -5.62
CA ARG A 112 19.91 1.49 -5.39
C ARG A 112 18.85 2.53 -5.08
N VAL A 113 18.74 2.88 -3.79
CA VAL A 113 17.68 3.76 -3.29
C VAL A 113 18.13 5.22 -3.32
N THR A 114 17.34 6.08 -3.98
CA THR A 114 17.48 7.53 -3.97
C THR A 114 16.29 8.16 -3.25
N SER A 115 16.55 9.04 -2.27
CA SER A 115 15.50 9.76 -1.54
C SER A 115 15.16 11.07 -2.25
N LEU A 116 13.87 11.29 -2.49
CA LEU A 116 13.32 12.53 -3.03
C LEU A 116 12.62 13.30 -1.90
N TYR A 117 13.27 14.35 -1.37
CA TYR A 117 12.71 15.16 -0.26
C TYR A 117 11.75 16.25 -0.71
N ARG A 118 11.65 16.48 -1.98
CA ARG A 118 10.64 17.35 -2.58
C ARG A 118 10.02 16.62 -3.74
N PHE A 119 8.70 16.56 -3.72
CA PHE A 119 8.00 16.20 -4.94
C PHE A 119 8.30 17.30 -5.96
N PRO A 120 8.59 16.97 -7.20
CA PRO A 120 8.82 17.99 -8.21
C PRO A 120 7.67 18.99 -8.23
N ALA A 121 7.99 20.28 -8.38
CA ALA A 121 6.94 21.27 -8.55
C ALA A 121 6.08 20.88 -9.76
N GLU A 122 4.81 21.31 -9.78
CA GLU A 122 3.84 21.11 -10.87
C GLU A 122 4.29 21.81 -12.17
N SER A 123 5.54 21.61 -12.56
CA SER A 123 6.06 22.09 -13.84
C SER A 123 5.75 21.05 -14.91
N GLU A 124 5.15 21.49 -15.99
CA GLU A 124 4.81 20.65 -17.14
C GLU A 124 6.03 19.78 -17.54
N GLY A 125 5.80 18.47 -17.55
CA GLY A 125 6.74 17.51 -18.14
C GLY A 125 7.92 17.08 -17.27
N TYR A 126 7.83 17.13 -15.94
CA TYR A 126 8.91 16.60 -15.11
C TYR A 126 9.21 15.14 -15.45
N ARG A 127 10.47 14.88 -15.75
CA ARG A 127 11.00 13.55 -16.00
C ARG A 127 11.90 13.13 -14.85
N LEU A 128 11.67 11.93 -14.35
CA LEU A 128 12.58 11.28 -13.42
C LEU A 128 13.91 10.98 -14.13
N PRO A 129 15.05 10.90 -13.41
CA PRO A 129 16.31 10.47 -13.97
C PRO A 129 16.16 9.18 -14.78
N GLU A 130 16.83 9.10 -15.93
CA GLU A 130 16.67 7.98 -16.87
C GLU A 130 16.98 6.61 -16.28
N GLU A 131 17.83 6.55 -15.26
CA GLU A 131 18.19 5.33 -14.56
C GLU A 131 17.11 4.83 -13.59
N VAL A 132 16.15 5.67 -13.17
CA VAL A 132 15.08 5.28 -12.23
C VAL A 132 14.11 4.33 -12.94
N ARG A 133 13.82 3.21 -12.28
CA ARG A 133 12.88 2.18 -12.76
C ARG A 133 11.68 2.00 -11.85
N MET A 134 11.75 2.47 -10.62
CA MET A 134 10.67 2.38 -9.66
C MET A 134 10.58 3.66 -8.83
N LEU A 135 9.37 4.09 -8.52
CA LEU A 135 9.11 5.18 -7.59
C LEU A 135 8.08 4.75 -6.55
N TRP A 136 8.43 4.92 -5.28
CA TRP A 136 7.51 4.73 -4.15
C TRP A 136 6.93 6.07 -3.70
N LEU A 137 5.61 6.10 -3.59
CA LEU A 137 4.84 7.24 -3.11
C LEU A 137 3.74 6.75 -2.16
N CYS A 138 3.68 7.28 -0.95
CA CYS A 138 2.54 7.11 -0.05
C CYS A 138 1.56 8.28 -0.25
N ASN A 139 0.31 8.02 -0.58
CA ASN A 139 -0.67 9.05 -0.89
C ASN A 139 -2.08 8.67 -0.43
N PRO A 140 -2.60 9.18 0.68
CA PRO A 140 -2.03 10.19 1.61
C PRO A 140 -0.75 9.72 2.29
N ASN A 141 0.21 10.61 2.50
CA ASN A 141 1.52 10.25 3.03
C ASN A 141 1.52 10.05 4.54
N ASN A 142 2.16 8.99 4.98
CA ASN A 142 2.55 8.76 6.37
C ASN A 142 4.06 9.08 6.52
N PRO A 143 4.50 10.05 7.38
CA PRO A 143 3.73 10.63 8.50
C PRO A 143 3.11 12.00 8.24
N THR A 144 3.31 12.64 7.09
CA THR A 144 3.03 14.07 6.90
C THR A 144 1.54 14.38 6.69
N GLY A 145 0.73 13.39 6.30
CA GLY A 145 -0.68 13.59 5.92
C GLY A 145 -0.87 14.35 4.60
N THR A 146 0.20 14.67 3.89
CA THR A 146 0.10 15.36 2.60
C THR A 146 -0.51 14.47 1.55
N VAL A 147 -1.27 15.09 0.63
CA VAL A 147 -1.88 14.43 -0.52
C VAL A 147 -1.36 15.10 -1.78
N VAL A 148 -0.82 14.30 -2.67
CA VAL A 148 -0.45 14.71 -4.03
C VAL A 148 -1.69 14.62 -4.91
N GLU A 149 -1.95 15.68 -5.67
CA GLU A 149 -3.14 15.77 -6.52
C GLU A 149 -3.14 14.71 -7.62
N LYS A 150 -4.30 14.13 -7.87
CA LYS A 150 -4.47 13.01 -8.81
C LYS A 150 -4.05 13.38 -10.23
N GLU A 151 -4.45 14.55 -10.68
CA GLU A 151 -4.16 15.08 -12.03
C GLU A 151 -2.66 15.28 -12.25
N TYR A 152 -1.97 15.77 -11.22
CA TYR A 152 -0.51 15.90 -11.26
C TYR A 152 0.17 14.52 -11.33
N LEU A 153 -0.29 13.55 -10.53
CA LEU A 153 0.23 12.18 -10.58
C LEU A 153 0.01 11.53 -11.95
N ALA A 154 -1.18 11.70 -12.54
CA ALA A 154 -1.48 11.18 -13.87
C ALA A 154 -0.51 11.73 -14.93
N THR A 155 -0.24 13.04 -14.87
CA THR A 155 0.73 13.70 -15.75
C THR A 155 2.15 13.16 -15.53
N LEU A 156 2.59 13.04 -14.28
CA LEU A 156 3.90 12.51 -13.94
C LEU A 156 4.09 11.06 -14.43
N ILE A 157 3.10 10.20 -14.21
CA ILE A 157 3.11 8.80 -14.65
C ILE A 157 3.24 8.72 -16.18
N SER A 158 2.42 9.49 -16.90
CA SER A 158 2.40 9.50 -18.36
C SER A 158 3.73 9.97 -18.97
N HIS A 159 4.42 10.91 -18.32
CA HIS A 159 5.73 11.41 -18.77
C HIS A 159 6.91 10.48 -18.43
N ASN A 160 6.68 9.46 -17.60
CA ASN A 160 7.72 8.53 -17.15
C ASN A 160 7.30 7.06 -17.35
N PRO A 161 6.99 6.63 -18.59
CA PRO A 161 6.46 5.29 -18.86
C PRO A 161 7.44 4.16 -18.53
N GLN A 162 8.74 4.46 -18.40
CA GLN A 162 9.78 3.51 -18.03
C GLN A 162 9.84 3.24 -16.51
N VAL A 163 9.11 3.99 -15.69
CA VAL A 163 9.13 3.90 -14.23
C VAL A 163 7.87 3.19 -13.75
N CYS A 164 8.01 2.18 -12.91
CA CYS A 164 6.92 1.60 -12.16
C CYS A 164 6.61 2.50 -10.96
N PHE A 165 5.40 3.05 -10.92
CA PHE A 165 4.90 3.86 -9.81
C PHE A 165 4.18 2.97 -8.81
N VAL A 166 4.72 2.83 -7.61
CA VAL A 166 4.06 2.15 -6.50
C VAL A 166 3.42 3.20 -5.60
N ILE A 167 2.11 3.30 -5.65
CA ILE A 167 1.32 4.29 -4.92
C ILE A 167 0.63 3.59 -3.76
N ASP A 168 1.08 3.85 -2.54
CA ASP A 168 0.47 3.31 -1.33
C ASP A 168 -0.67 4.20 -0.84
N GLN A 169 -1.90 3.71 -0.99
CA GLN A 169 -3.12 4.36 -0.54
C GLN A 169 -3.68 3.75 0.76
N SER A 170 -2.83 3.22 1.63
CA SER A 170 -3.26 2.67 2.92
C SER A 170 -4.11 3.63 3.76
N TYR A 171 -3.98 4.92 3.51
CA TYR A 171 -4.72 5.99 4.21
C TYR A 171 -5.79 6.67 3.36
N GLU A 172 -6.27 6.05 2.28
CA GLU A 172 -7.26 6.62 1.36
C GLU A 172 -8.54 7.13 2.06
N PHE A 173 -8.98 6.46 3.13
CA PHE A 173 -10.18 6.83 3.87
C PHE A 173 -9.97 7.97 4.89
N PHE A 174 -8.77 8.52 4.98
CA PHE A 174 -8.41 9.62 5.90
C PHE A 174 -8.31 10.97 5.18
N THR A 175 -8.67 11.04 3.91
CA THR A 175 -8.72 12.27 3.13
C THR A 175 -10.06 12.40 2.41
N LEU A 176 -10.45 13.64 2.14
CA LEU A 176 -11.57 13.98 1.25
C LEU A 176 -11.10 14.39 -0.15
N ARG A 177 -9.79 14.46 -0.37
CA ARG A 177 -9.25 14.79 -1.69
C ARG A 177 -9.37 13.59 -2.63
N PRO A 178 -9.63 13.81 -3.92
CA PRO A 178 -9.68 12.75 -4.91
C PRO A 178 -8.34 12.00 -5.00
N LEU A 179 -8.43 10.66 -5.00
CA LEU A 179 -7.31 9.77 -5.22
C LEU A 179 -7.61 8.87 -6.43
N PHE A 180 -6.63 8.13 -6.91
CA PHE A 180 -6.92 7.10 -7.90
C PHE A 180 -7.85 6.03 -7.33
N SER A 181 -8.91 5.73 -8.05
CA SER A 181 -9.59 4.45 -7.90
C SER A 181 -8.76 3.34 -8.51
N ALA A 182 -9.03 2.10 -8.13
CA ALA A 182 -8.34 0.95 -8.71
C ALA A 182 -8.55 0.86 -10.24
N ALA A 183 -9.75 1.20 -10.73
CA ALA A 183 -10.06 1.23 -12.16
C ALA A 183 -9.24 2.30 -12.91
N GLU A 184 -9.15 3.51 -12.37
CA GLU A 184 -8.33 4.58 -12.97
C GLU A 184 -6.84 4.24 -12.97
N ALA A 185 -6.34 3.63 -11.88
CA ALA A 185 -4.96 3.19 -11.82
C ALA A 185 -4.64 2.11 -12.86
N ALA A 186 -5.62 1.25 -13.16
CA ALA A 186 -5.50 0.20 -14.17
C ALA A 186 -5.37 0.71 -15.61
N GLU A 187 -5.71 1.96 -15.87
CA GLU A 187 -5.49 2.59 -17.17
C GLU A 187 -4.00 2.86 -17.44
N PHE A 188 -3.17 2.85 -16.39
CA PHE A 188 -1.73 3.05 -16.50
C PHE A 188 -0.99 1.72 -16.39
N PRO A 189 -0.26 1.29 -17.44
CA PRO A 189 0.45 0.01 -17.44
C PRO A 189 1.64 -0.06 -16.48
N ASN A 190 2.02 1.07 -15.90
CA ASN A 190 3.18 1.23 -15.03
C ASN A 190 2.83 1.69 -13.61
N VAL A 191 1.58 1.44 -13.16
CA VAL A 191 1.13 1.76 -11.80
C VAL A 191 0.80 0.51 -11.01
N LEU A 192 1.30 0.45 -9.79
CA LEU A 192 0.90 -0.48 -8.73
C LEU A 192 0.21 0.32 -7.63
N LEU A 193 -1.03 -0.02 -7.31
CA LEU A 193 -1.80 0.63 -6.27
C LEU A 193 -1.91 -0.30 -5.06
N LEU A 194 -1.42 0.14 -3.88
CA LEU A 194 -1.53 -0.60 -2.64
C LEU A 194 -2.67 -0.06 -1.78
N HIS A 195 -3.50 -0.94 -1.25
CA HIS A 195 -4.55 -0.63 -0.29
C HIS A 195 -4.38 -1.42 1.00
N SER A 196 -4.79 -0.86 2.13
CA SER A 196 -4.74 -1.53 3.41
C SER A 196 -6.08 -1.46 4.14
N MET A 197 -6.68 -2.61 4.39
CA MET A 197 -7.89 -2.69 5.19
C MET A 197 -7.64 -2.48 6.68
N THR A 198 -6.40 -2.69 7.14
CA THR A 198 -5.98 -2.53 8.53
C THR A 198 -6.35 -1.16 9.10
N LYS A 199 -6.11 -0.10 8.31
CA LYS A 199 -6.28 1.28 8.78
C LYS A 199 -7.76 1.66 8.82
N ARG A 200 -8.50 1.38 7.75
CA ARG A 200 -9.94 1.65 7.64
C ARG A 200 -10.76 0.94 8.70
N TYR A 201 -10.54 -0.36 8.84
CA TYR A 201 -11.37 -1.21 9.70
C TYR A 201 -10.79 -1.40 11.10
N ALA A 202 -9.69 -0.75 11.44
CA ALA A 202 -9.03 -0.82 12.75
C ALA A 202 -8.82 -2.25 13.27
N VAL A 203 -8.33 -3.14 12.39
CA VAL A 203 -8.14 -4.56 12.69
C VAL A 203 -6.67 -5.01 12.49
N PRO A 204 -5.69 -4.33 13.10
CA PRO A 204 -4.29 -4.68 12.91
C PRO A 204 -3.96 -6.10 13.37
N GLY A 205 -4.67 -6.62 14.37
CA GLY A 205 -4.48 -7.97 14.89
C GLY A 205 -4.92 -9.09 13.97
N LEU A 206 -5.83 -8.83 13.03
CA LEU A 206 -6.26 -9.82 12.04
C LEU A 206 -5.31 -9.94 10.85
N ARG A 207 -4.36 -9.02 10.72
CA ARG A 207 -3.46 -8.92 9.56
C ARG A 207 -4.24 -8.96 8.24
N PRO A 208 -5.28 -8.12 8.12
CA PRO A 208 -6.14 -8.15 6.94
C PRO A 208 -5.33 -7.75 5.70
N VAL A 209 -5.70 -8.39 4.66
CA VAL A 209 -5.14 -8.35 3.33
C VAL A 209 -5.07 -6.93 2.79
N SER A 210 -3.89 -6.58 2.27
CA SER A 210 -3.74 -5.52 1.27
C SER A 210 -3.81 -6.15 -0.10
N TYR A 211 -4.34 -5.45 -1.06
CA TYR A 211 -4.31 -5.87 -2.45
C TYR A 211 -3.56 -4.85 -3.30
N THR A 212 -2.81 -5.36 -4.24
CA THR A 212 -2.13 -4.58 -5.27
C THR A 212 -2.87 -4.72 -6.58
N HIS A 213 -2.84 -3.67 -7.36
CA HIS A 213 -3.34 -3.64 -8.70
C HIS A 213 -2.16 -3.79 -9.66
N LEU A 214 -2.08 -4.93 -10.33
CA LEU A 214 -0.99 -5.23 -11.26
C LEU A 214 -1.53 -5.22 -12.69
N THR A 215 -1.17 -4.21 -13.46
CA THR A 215 -1.19 -4.28 -14.93
C THR A 215 0.23 -4.39 -15.45
N LEU A 216 0.96 -5.43 -15.05
CA LEU A 216 2.24 -5.71 -15.69
C LEU A 216 1.98 -6.35 -17.06
N PRO A 217 2.64 -5.89 -18.14
CA PRO A 217 2.55 -6.57 -19.40
C PRO A 217 3.09 -7.99 -19.22
N THR A 218 2.19 -8.97 -19.29
CA THR A 218 2.57 -10.37 -19.42
C THR A 218 3.28 -10.54 -20.75
N LYS A 219 4.59 -10.81 -20.69
CA LYS A 219 5.29 -11.40 -21.84
C LYS A 219 5.09 -12.88 -21.86
#